data_53eda7981cf9e489a9d27720f0be7ee5
#
_entry.id   53eda7981cf9e489a9d27720f0be7ee5
#
_cell.length_a   1.000
_cell.length_b   1.000
_cell.length_c   1.000
_cell.angle_alpha   90.00
_cell.angle_beta   90.00
_cell.angle_gamma   90.00
#
_symmetry.space_group_name_H-M   'P 1'
#
loop_
_entity.id
_entity.type
_entity.pdbx_description
1 polymer ?
#
loop_
_entity_poly.entity_id
_entity_poly.type
_entity_poly.pdbx_seq_one_letter_code
_entity_poly.pdbx_strand_id
1 'polypeptide(L)'
;MADFFRKLIGSKEEPAKQKESNAVITAPLSDHQIKAIITNPNFTYDIKQLVAAVGQSVGKQREHNEDSVLALTSTVSGSADNVPFGLYIVADGMGGHQFGEVASNAAIRIMAG
;
A
#
# COMPACT_ATOMS: atom_id res chain seq x y z
N MET A 1 -45.93 -52.87 23.15
CA MET A 1 -46.00 -51.56 22.49
C MET A 1 -44.86 -50.60 22.88
N ALA A 2 -43.98 -50.97 23.78
CA ALA A 2 -42.84 -50.11 24.20
C ALA A 2 -41.59 -50.22 23.32
N ASP A 3 -41.44 -51.31 22.57
CA ASP A 3 -40.21 -51.50 21.78
C ASP A 3 -40.25 -50.82 20.39
N PHE A 4 -41.43 -50.44 19.93
CA PHE A 4 -41.58 -49.76 18.64
C PHE A 4 -41.05 -48.31 18.70
N PHE A 5 -41.23 -47.61 19.81
CA PHE A 5 -40.76 -46.24 19.99
C PHE A 5 -39.26 -46.15 20.22
N ARG A 6 -38.60 -47.18 20.77
CA ARG A 6 -37.16 -47.22 20.97
C ARG A 6 -36.38 -47.31 19.68
N LYS A 7 -37.00 -47.84 18.61
CA LYS A 7 -36.39 -47.99 17.30
C LYS A 7 -36.49 -46.74 16.42
N LEU A 8 -37.36 -45.81 16.81
CA LEU A 8 -37.60 -44.57 16.07
C LEU A 8 -36.72 -43.38 16.56
N ILE A 9 -36.10 -43.51 17.74
CA ILE A 9 -35.28 -42.44 18.37
C ILE A 9 -33.80 -42.79 18.31
N GLY A 10 -33.43 -43.83 17.59
CA GLY A 10 -32.05 -44.16 17.31
C GLY A 10 -31.45 -43.27 16.24
N SER A 11 -31.50 -41.95 16.40
CA SER A 11 -30.64 -41.03 15.62
C SER A 11 -29.22 -41.29 16.04
N LYS A 12 -28.47 -42.01 15.20
CA LYS A 12 -27.02 -41.96 15.24
C LYS A 12 -26.62 -40.52 15.04
N GLU A 13 -26.20 -39.87 16.10
CA GLU A 13 -25.39 -38.66 15.99
C GLU A 13 -24.09 -39.06 15.30
N GLU A 14 -24.02 -38.83 14.00
CA GLU A 14 -22.74 -38.75 13.32
C GLU A 14 -21.95 -37.65 14.01
N PRO A 15 -20.69 -37.91 14.37
CA PRO A 15 -19.85 -36.82 14.92
C PRO A 15 -19.75 -35.77 13.84
N ALA A 16 -20.27 -34.59 14.14
CA ALA A 16 -20.12 -33.41 13.31
C ALA A 16 -18.63 -33.26 12.99
N LYS A 17 -18.28 -33.48 11.71
CA LYS A 17 -16.99 -33.07 11.17
C LYS A 17 -16.84 -31.59 11.51
N GLN A 18 -16.05 -31.29 12.51
CA GLN A 18 -15.54 -29.94 12.73
C GLN A 18 -14.92 -29.52 11.40
N LYS A 19 -15.60 -28.64 10.68
CA LYS A 19 -14.93 -27.82 9.68
C LYS A 19 -13.88 -27.06 10.45
N GLU A 20 -12.62 -27.51 10.36
CA GLU A 20 -11.49 -26.68 10.68
C GLU A 20 -11.67 -25.39 9.86
N SER A 21 -12.10 -24.34 10.52
CA SER A 21 -12.04 -23.00 9.96
C SER A 21 -10.56 -22.73 9.79
N ASN A 22 -10.08 -22.68 8.55
CA ASN A 22 -8.76 -22.13 8.21
C ASN A 22 -8.79 -20.61 8.50
N ALA A 23 -9.08 -20.26 9.74
CA ALA A 23 -8.85 -18.92 10.21
C ALA A 23 -7.33 -18.73 10.23
N VAL A 24 -6.82 -17.91 9.34
CA VAL A 24 -5.43 -17.48 9.39
C VAL A 24 -5.24 -16.74 10.72
N ILE A 25 -4.68 -17.47 11.69
CA ILE A 25 -4.36 -16.89 12.98
C ILE A 25 -3.11 -16.02 12.77
N THR A 26 -3.31 -14.73 12.62
CA THR A 26 -2.23 -13.75 12.66
C THR A 26 -1.76 -13.60 14.10
N ALA A 27 -0.80 -14.42 14.49
CA ALA A 27 -0.11 -14.26 15.78
C ALA A 27 1.11 -13.34 15.58
N PRO A 28 1.42 -12.46 16.55
CA PRO A 28 2.65 -11.69 16.50
C PRO A 28 3.86 -12.64 16.49
N LEU A 29 4.89 -12.30 15.73
CA LEU A 29 6.14 -13.05 15.70
C LEU A 29 6.77 -13.06 17.09
N SER A 30 7.23 -14.22 17.52
CA SER A 30 8.01 -14.33 18.77
C SER A 30 9.38 -13.68 18.60
N ASP A 31 9.98 -13.23 19.72
CA ASP A 31 11.32 -12.61 19.72
C ASP A 31 12.37 -13.53 19.09
N HIS A 32 12.22 -14.84 19.24
CA HIS A 32 13.11 -15.83 18.62
C HIS A 32 12.98 -15.83 17.09
N GLN A 33 11.78 -15.73 16.57
CA GLN A 33 11.51 -15.67 15.11
C GLN A 33 12.03 -14.34 14.55
N ILE A 34 11.80 -13.24 15.25
CA ILE A 34 12.34 -11.92 14.87
C ILE A 34 13.86 -11.95 14.82
N LYS A 35 14.49 -12.50 15.86
CA LYS A 35 15.95 -12.62 15.92
C LYS A 35 16.52 -13.51 14.82
N ALA A 36 15.86 -14.62 14.49
CA ALA A 36 16.27 -15.51 13.40
C ALA A 36 16.20 -14.82 12.03
N ILE A 37 15.21 -13.96 11.81
CA ILE A 37 15.09 -13.17 10.58
C ILE A 37 16.22 -12.14 10.49
N ILE A 38 16.47 -11.38 11.55
CA ILE A 38 17.46 -10.30 11.57
C ILE A 38 18.90 -10.84 11.46
N THR A 39 19.16 -12.01 12.06
CA THR A 39 20.52 -12.61 12.06
C THR A 39 20.78 -13.52 10.86
N ASN A 40 19.82 -13.70 9.96
CA ASN A 40 20.02 -14.51 8.76
C ASN A 40 20.93 -13.75 7.77
N PRO A 41 22.16 -14.18 7.51
CA PRO A 41 23.06 -13.48 6.60
C PRO A 41 22.59 -13.50 5.13
N ASN A 42 21.64 -14.38 4.80
CA ASN A 42 21.04 -14.48 3.48
C ASN A 42 19.75 -13.66 3.35
N PHE A 43 19.36 -12.94 4.40
CA PHE A 43 18.20 -12.07 4.35
C PHE A 43 18.60 -10.74 3.71
N THR A 44 18.61 -10.72 2.39
CA THR A 44 18.79 -9.50 1.62
C THR A 44 17.42 -8.85 1.42
N TYR A 45 17.21 -7.71 2.05
CA TYR A 45 16.06 -6.86 1.79
C TYR A 45 16.31 -6.13 0.46
N ASP A 46 15.98 -6.77 -0.65
CA ASP A 46 15.98 -6.11 -1.95
C ASP A 46 14.67 -5.32 -2.11
N ILE A 47 14.58 -4.20 -1.41
CA ILE A 47 13.46 -3.28 -1.58
C ILE A 47 13.74 -2.48 -2.83
N LYS A 48 13.11 -2.84 -3.92
CA LYS A 48 13.06 -1.98 -5.11
C LYS A 48 12.36 -0.68 -4.73
N GLN A 49 13.10 0.40 -4.70
CA GLN A 49 12.58 1.73 -4.41
C GLN A 49 12.77 2.63 -5.61
N LEU A 50 11.74 3.41 -5.92
CA LEU A 50 11.83 4.52 -6.85
C LEU A 50 12.11 5.78 -6.04
N VAL A 51 13.27 6.39 -6.28
CA VAL A 51 13.65 7.64 -5.64
C VAL A 51 13.59 8.76 -6.67
N ALA A 52 12.88 9.83 -6.35
CA ALA A 52 12.79 11.01 -7.17
C ALA A 52 13.16 12.25 -6.35
N ALA A 53 13.75 13.21 -7.02
CA ALA A 53 14.01 14.54 -6.48
C ALA A 53 13.41 15.60 -7.41
N VAL A 54 12.91 16.67 -6.84
CA VAL A 54 12.40 17.83 -7.57
C VAL A 54 13.28 19.02 -7.29
N GLY A 55 13.45 19.87 -8.30
CA GLY A 55 14.15 21.15 -8.18
C GLY A 55 13.42 22.19 -8.98
N GLN A 56 13.41 23.42 -8.47
CA GLN A 56 12.85 24.58 -9.15
C GLN A 56 13.87 25.71 -9.13
N SER A 57 13.83 26.56 -10.16
CA SER A 57 14.66 27.77 -10.25
C SER A 57 13.87 28.88 -10.88
N VAL A 58 13.93 30.05 -10.29
CA VAL A 58 13.34 31.27 -10.85
C VAL A 58 14.06 31.75 -12.11
N GLY A 59 15.28 31.25 -12.34
CA GLY A 59 16.14 31.75 -13.42
C GLY A 59 16.77 33.11 -13.08
N LYS A 60 17.32 33.75 -14.11
CA LYS A 60 18.08 35.01 -13.92
C LYS A 60 17.29 36.28 -14.22
N GLN A 61 16.13 36.15 -14.85
CA GLN A 61 15.40 37.31 -15.40
C GLN A 61 14.02 37.52 -14.77
N ARG A 62 13.49 36.53 -14.07
CA ARG A 62 12.18 36.63 -13.42
C ARG A 62 12.33 36.74 -11.90
N GLU A 63 11.38 37.39 -11.26
CA GLU A 63 11.34 37.54 -9.79
C GLU A 63 10.62 36.33 -9.13
N HIS A 64 9.73 35.67 -9.87
CA HIS A 64 8.93 34.56 -9.37
C HIS A 64 8.97 33.39 -10.34
N ASN A 65 8.86 32.18 -9.77
CA ASN A 65 8.65 30.96 -10.54
C ASN A 65 7.13 30.69 -10.63
N GLU A 66 6.63 30.63 -11.85
CA GLU A 66 5.21 30.36 -12.11
C GLU A 66 4.90 28.87 -12.29
N ASP A 67 5.95 28.03 -12.31
CA ASP A 67 5.79 26.59 -12.46
C ASP A 67 5.53 25.92 -11.12
N SER A 68 4.80 24.82 -11.14
CA SER A 68 4.60 23.96 -9.99
C SER A 68 4.96 22.52 -10.31
N VAL A 69 5.56 21.81 -9.35
CA VAL A 69 6.02 20.43 -9.54
C VAL A 69 5.50 19.57 -8.41
N LEU A 70 5.03 18.37 -8.73
CA LEU A 70 4.73 17.31 -7.80
C LEU A 70 5.54 16.07 -8.15
N ALA A 71 6.15 15.47 -7.16
CA ALA A 71 6.71 14.13 -7.25
C ALA A 71 6.19 13.27 -6.09
N LEU A 72 5.52 12.19 -6.43
CA LEU A 72 5.04 11.20 -5.50
C LEU A 72 5.65 9.85 -5.88
N THR A 73 6.28 9.18 -4.92
CA THR A 73 6.76 7.81 -5.07
C THR A 73 6.12 6.91 -4.04
N SER A 74 5.79 5.71 -4.43
CA SER A 74 5.19 4.72 -3.56
C SER A 74 5.57 3.31 -4.01
N THR A 75 5.22 2.33 -3.20
CA THR A 75 5.42 0.92 -3.51
C THR A 75 4.14 0.17 -3.22
N VAL A 76 3.65 -0.58 -4.20
CA VAL A 76 2.56 -1.53 -4.01
C VAL A 76 3.17 -2.85 -3.59
N SER A 77 2.83 -3.31 -2.40
CA SER A 77 3.25 -4.61 -1.89
C SER A 77 2.17 -5.64 -2.17
N GLY A 78 2.53 -6.68 -2.89
CA GLY A 78 1.67 -7.84 -3.19
C GLY A 78 2.23 -9.13 -2.62
N SER A 79 1.52 -10.21 -2.81
CA SER A 79 1.94 -11.54 -2.35
C SER A 79 3.16 -12.09 -3.11
N ALA A 80 3.42 -11.61 -4.31
CA ALA A 80 4.51 -12.09 -5.16
C ALA A 80 5.67 -11.10 -5.24
N ASP A 81 5.37 -9.81 -5.44
CA ASP A 81 6.39 -8.78 -5.70
C ASP A 81 6.01 -7.43 -5.12
N ASN A 82 7.04 -6.63 -4.84
CA ASN A 82 6.91 -5.20 -4.55
C ASN A 82 7.14 -4.41 -5.84
N VAL A 83 6.13 -3.65 -6.26
CA VAL A 83 6.18 -2.83 -7.46
C VAL A 83 6.28 -1.36 -7.07
N PRO A 84 7.44 -0.73 -7.28
CA PRO A 84 7.56 0.71 -7.09
C PRO A 84 6.88 1.45 -8.23
N PHE A 85 6.20 2.55 -7.91
CA PHE A 85 5.62 3.44 -8.90
C PHE A 85 5.80 4.91 -8.50
N GLY A 86 5.68 5.80 -9.46
CA GLY A 86 5.77 7.23 -9.21
C GLY A 86 4.79 8.02 -10.09
N LEU A 87 4.30 9.12 -9.54
CA LEU A 87 3.53 10.12 -10.24
C LEU A 87 4.34 11.42 -10.23
N TYR A 88 4.62 11.94 -11.42
CA TYR A 88 5.36 13.18 -11.61
C TYR A 88 4.52 14.13 -12.45
N ILE A 89 4.28 15.32 -11.92
CA ILE A 89 3.49 16.35 -12.59
C ILE A 89 4.33 17.63 -12.62
N VAL A 90 4.42 18.22 -13.80
CA VAL A 90 4.96 19.55 -13.99
C VAL A 90 3.85 20.41 -14.60
N ALA A 91 3.50 21.48 -13.93
CA ALA A 91 2.53 22.45 -14.39
C ALA A 91 3.25 23.77 -14.69
N ASP A 92 3.33 24.13 -15.97
CA ASP A 92 3.92 25.37 -16.43
C ASP A 92 2.84 26.47 -16.39
N GLY A 93 3.07 27.45 -15.55
CA GLY A 93 2.15 28.58 -15.35
C GLY A 93 2.44 29.72 -16.33
N MET A 94 1.54 29.92 -17.28
CA MET A 94 1.64 31.08 -18.19
C MET A 94 0.85 32.28 -17.67
N GLY A 95 1.47 33.44 -17.66
CA GLY A 95 0.72 34.66 -17.28
C GLY A 95 1.55 35.89 -17.01
N GLY A 96 2.82 35.77 -16.73
CA GLY A 96 3.74 36.92 -16.47
C GLY A 96 3.38 37.78 -15.25
N HIS A 97 2.46 37.28 -14.41
CA HIS A 97 1.99 37.91 -13.18
C HIS A 97 1.51 36.78 -12.23
N GLN A 98 1.09 37.15 -11.00
CA GLN A 98 0.67 36.20 -9.94
C GLN A 98 -0.33 35.13 -10.35
N PHE A 99 -0.98 35.24 -11.49
CA PHE A 99 -1.99 34.29 -11.95
C PHE A 99 -1.40 32.97 -12.49
N GLY A 100 -0.18 33.00 -13.05
CA GLY A 100 0.51 31.78 -13.50
C GLY A 100 0.82 30.83 -12.36
N GLU A 101 1.38 31.34 -11.27
CA GLU A 101 1.66 30.57 -10.06
C GLU A 101 0.39 29.97 -9.43
N VAL A 102 -0.68 30.77 -9.37
CA VAL A 102 -1.97 30.30 -8.83
C VAL A 102 -2.55 29.17 -9.69
N ALA A 103 -2.49 29.32 -11.03
CA ALA A 103 -3.02 28.33 -11.95
C ALA A 103 -2.25 27.03 -11.90
N SER A 104 -0.91 27.07 -11.92
CA SER A 104 -0.07 25.87 -11.86
C SER A 104 -0.22 25.12 -10.52
N ASN A 105 -0.28 25.87 -9.42
CA ASN A 105 -0.49 25.29 -8.09
C ASN A 105 -1.88 24.65 -7.96
N ALA A 106 -2.93 25.32 -8.47
CA ALA A 106 -4.28 24.79 -8.48
C ALA A 106 -4.38 23.51 -9.34
N ALA A 107 -3.74 23.48 -10.51
CA ALA A 107 -3.70 22.31 -11.36
C ALA A 107 -3.09 21.09 -10.63
N ILE A 108 -1.94 21.26 -9.99
CA ILE A 108 -1.30 20.19 -9.21
C ILE A 108 -2.19 19.72 -8.06
N ARG A 109 -2.81 20.63 -7.32
CA ARG A 109 -3.69 20.26 -6.21
C ARG A 109 -4.90 19.45 -6.67
N ILE A 110 -5.51 19.83 -7.77
CA ILE A 110 -6.67 19.11 -8.34
C ILE A 110 -6.26 17.73 -8.85
N MET A 111 -5.07 17.60 -9.44
CA MET A 111 -4.59 16.33 -9.98
C MET A 111 -4.06 15.37 -8.90
N ALA A 112 -3.65 15.91 -7.75
CA ALA A 112 -3.10 15.13 -6.65
C ALA A 112 -4.16 14.63 -5.66
N GLY A 113 -5.40 15.08 -5.75
CA GLY A 113 -6.49 14.57 -4.93
C GLY A 113 -7.24 15.51 -4.11
#